data_fe22afb1e4b9a8263a1d09f27098290a
#
_entry.id   fe22afb1e4b9a8263a1d09f27098290a
#
_cell.length_a   1.000
_cell.length_b   1.000
_cell.length_c   1.000
_cell.angle_alpha   90.00
_cell.angle_beta   90.00
_cell.angle_gamma   90.00
#
_symmetry.space_group_name_H-M   'P 1'
#
loop_
_entity.id
_entity.type
_entity.pdbx_description
1 polymer ?
#
loop_
_entity_poly.entity_id
_entity_poly.type
_entity_poly.pdbx_seq_one_letter_code
_entity_poly.pdbx_strand_id
1 'polypeptide(L)'
;MKHCFIAILLMFSIINLSAQEIDNNSSDSGSSIASTSNEESHPIKETLSSFTAIDVDASIELTLVKLKSNEAPYVVYDTKGAYTSKFSAVVDDKSKTLKISERNDPKRESITEVKVYFSELTDIHISKARTKVEGTLTSQIIDVYISDDATFTADVDVLDIKLVVSGKSRVVLTGNTHYQSANIYTAEYDGSALSTISTNVEVSHNAVAKVNAVERLEAKTATGAQVLYYTQPVILRSEVALFGGEIIRM
;
A
#
# COMPACT_ATOMS: atom_id res chain seq x y z
N MET A 1 -50.03 34.37 -8.57
CA MET A 1 -51.10 33.52 -9.16
C MET A 1 -50.53 32.12 -9.44
N LYS A 2 -51.27 31.15 -8.90
CA LYS A 2 -51.27 29.71 -9.17
C LYS A 2 -50.15 28.85 -8.61
N HIS A 3 -50.50 28.25 -7.49
CA HIS A 3 -49.95 27.03 -6.86
C HIS A 3 -50.10 25.82 -7.78
N CYS A 4 -49.16 24.87 -7.71
CA CYS A 4 -49.42 23.49 -8.06
C CYS A 4 -48.73 22.57 -7.04
N PHE A 5 -49.54 21.99 -6.18
CA PHE A 5 -49.19 20.90 -5.28
C PHE A 5 -49.22 19.59 -6.07
N ILE A 6 -48.23 18.74 -5.95
CA ILE A 6 -48.30 17.32 -6.31
C ILE A 6 -47.98 16.49 -5.06
N ALA A 7 -49.02 15.83 -4.60
CA ALA A 7 -48.95 14.81 -3.55
C ALA A 7 -48.47 13.48 -4.14
N ILE A 8 -47.49 12.82 -3.51
CA ILE A 8 -47.09 11.46 -3.83
C ILE A 8 -47.54 10.56 -2.72
N LEU A 9 -48.36 9.61 -3.13
CA LEU A 9 -49.08 8.59 -2.41
C LEU A 9 -48.14 7.49 -1.89
N LEU A 10 -48.18 7.23 -0.58
CA LEU A 10 -47.57 6.09 0.08
C LEU A 10 -48.38 4.83 -0.20
N MET A 11 -47.78 3.84 -0.84
CA MET A 11 -48.33 2.44 -0.85
C MET A 11 -47.60 1.57 0.17
N PHE A 12 -48.30 1.24 1.21
CA PHE A 12 -47.99 0.12 2.12
C PHE A 12 -48.41 -1.21 1.47
N SER A 13 -47.48 -2.11 1.25
CA SER A 13 -47.78 -3.50 0.97
C SER A 13 -47.55 -4.35 2.22
N ILE A 14 -48.64 -4.88 2.72
CA ILE A 14 -48.71 -5.84 3.81
C ILE A 14 -48.42 -7.22 3.21
N ILE A 15 -47.38 -7.91 3.69
CA ILE A 15 -47.14 -9.32 3.37
C ILE A 15 -47.58 -10.17 4.53
N ASN A 16 -48.56 -11.04 4.24
CA ASN A 16 -49.18 -12.00 5.15
C ASN A 16 -48.20 -13.09 5.59
N LEU A 17 -48.18 -13.31 6.88
CA LEU A 17 -47.59 -14.44 7.57
C LEU A 17 -48.55 -15.63 7.50
N SER A 18 -48.17 -16.74 6.87
CA SER A 18 -48.85 -18.03 7.01
C SER A 18 -47.91 -19.03 7.68
N ALA A 19 -48.27 -19.44 8.86
CA ALA A 19 -47.67 -20.56 9.57
C ALA A 19 -48.10 -21.88 8.92
N GLN A 20 -47.18 -22.83 8.77
CA GLN A 20 -47.49 -24.26 8.60
C GLN A 20 -46.65 -25.10 9.55
N GLU A 21 -47.38 -26.06 10.08
CA GLU A 21 -46.99 -26.95 11.16
C GLU A 21 -45.94 -28.01 10.78
N ILE A 22 -45.38 -28.54 11.83
CA ILE A 22 -44.37 -29.56 12.02
C ILE A 22 -44.88 -30.92 11.55
N ASP A 23 -44.05 -31.69 10.85
CA ASP A 23 -44.06 -33.14 10.95
C ASP A 23 -42.61 -33.68 11.07
N ASN A 24 -42.40 -34.35 12.21
CA ASN A 24 -41.22 -35.15 12.50
C ASN A 24 -41.26 -36.47 11.74
N ASN A 25 -40.26 -36.81 10.95
CA ASN A 25 -39.78 -38.18 10.95
C ASN A 25 -38.32 -38.32 10.55
N SER A 26 -37.62 -39.09 11.34
CA SER A 26 -36.21 -39.43 11.30
C SER A 26 -35.78 -40.25 10.08
N SER A 27 -34.59 -39.95 9.53
CA SER A 27 -33.57 -40.99 9.28
C SER A 27 -32.26 -40.36 8.80
N ASP A 28 -31.25 -40.72 9.49
CA ASP A 28 -29.81 -40.67 9.37
C ASP A 28 -29.28 -40.77 7.94
N SER A 29 -28.47 -39.78 7.52
CA SER A 29 -27.29 -39.99 6.65
C SER A 29 -26.39 -38.75 6.71
N GLY A 30 -25.15 -38.95 7.17
CA GLY A 30 -24.16 -37.93 7.33
C GLY A 30 -23.86 -37.20 6.01
N SER A 31 -24.09 -35.90 6.04
CA SER A 31 -23.56 -34.96 5.08
C SER A 31 -22.76 -33.91 5.87
N SER A 32 -21.45 -33.95 5.72
CA SER A 32 -20.55 -32.93 6.21
C SER A 32 -20.96 -31.58 5.60
N ILE A 33 -21.68 -30.79 6.39
CA ILE A 33 -21.91 -29.38 6.07
C ILE A 33 -20.55 -28.68 6.27
N ALA A 34 -19.87 -28.42 5.17
CA ALA A 34 -18.82 -27.43 5.16
C ALA A 34 -19.48 -26.11 5.59
N SER A 35 -19.26 -25.71 6.82
CA SER A 35 -19.58 -24.37 7.30
C SER A 35 -18.70 -23.38 6.55
N THR A 36 -19.19 -22.86 5.45
CA THR A 36 -18.71 -21.61 4.87
C THR A 36 -19.06 -20.54 5.89
N SER A 37 -18.13 -20.21 6.77
CA SER A 37 -18.22 -19.00 7.58
C SER A 37 -18.16 -17.82 6.61
N ASN A 38 -19.31 -17.27 6.26
CA ASN A 38 -19.39 -15.92 5.74
C ASN A 38 -18.89 -15.01 6.88
N GLU A 39 -17.59 -14.71 6.88
CA GLU A 39 -17.04 -13.65 7.72
C GLU A 39 -17.69 -12.35 7.25
N GLU A 40 -18.66 -11.86 8.00
CA GLU A 40 -19.30 -10.58 7.72
C GLU A 40 -18.24 -9.49 7.87
N SER A 41 -18.00 -8.76 6.78
CA SER A 41 -17.10 -7.61 6.74
C SER A 41 -17.73 -6.46 7.54
N HIS A 42 -17.06 -6.00 8.58
CA HIS A 42 -17.48 -4.88 9.43
C HIS A 42 -16.41 -3.76 9.41
N PRO A 43 -16.34 -2.98 8.33
CA PRO A 43 -15.36 -1.91 8.25
C PRO A 43 -15.63 -0.82 9.29
N ILE A 44 -14.59 -0.44 10.03
CA ILE A 44 -14.61 0.65 11.01
C ILE A 44 -13.96 1.87 10.36
N LYS A 45 -14.61 3.03 10.47
CA LYS A 45 -14.09 4.32 10.00
C LYS A 45 -13.74 5.21 11.17
N GLU A 46 -12.51 5.72 11.18
CA GLU A 46 -12.01 6.66 12.20
C GLU A 46 -11.44 7.90 11.55
N THR A 47 -11.83 9.09 12.03
CA THR A 47 -11.26 10.37 11.61
C THR A 47 -9.91 10.57 12.29
N LEU A 48 -8.93 11.08 11.53
CA LEU A 48 -7.58 11.29 12.01
C LEU A 48 -7.26 12.80 12.10
N SER A 49 -6.32 13.17 12.97
CA SER A 49 -5.64 14.46 12.89
C SER A 49 -4.83 14.55 11.59
N SER A 50 -4.46 15.74 11.15
CA SER A 50 -3.62 15.93 9.97
C SER A 50 -2.22 15.33 10.20
N PHE A 51 -1.72 14.60 9.19
CA PHE A 51 -0.39 14.00 9.19
C PHE A 51 0.25 14.15 7.81
N THR A 52 1.58 14.08 7.76
CA THR A 52 2.39 14.11 6.53
C THR A 52 3.32 12.91 6.42
N ALA A 53 3.42 12.12 7.47
CA ALA A 53 4.20 10.90 7.50
C ALA A 53 3.34 9.70 7.89
N ILE A 54 3.67 8.51 7.36
CA ILE A 54 3.04 7.24 7.75
C ILE A 54 4.12 6.24 8.15
N ASP A 55 3.89 5.56 9.27
CA ASP A 55 4.76 4.51 9.81
C ASP A 55 3.93 3.25 10.10
N VAL A 56 4.20 2.19 9.36
CA VAL A 56 3.43 0.94 9.38
C VAL A 56 4.32 -0.23 9.76
N ASP A 57 4.05 -0.83 10.90
CA ASP A 57 4.67 -2.08 11.35
C ASP A 57 3.58 -3.14 11.62
N ALA A 58 3.06 -3.72 10.55
CA ALA A 58 1.98 -4.69 10.62
C ALA A 58 1.90 -5.55 9.35
N SER A 59 1.50 -6.82 9.50
CA SER A 59 1.22 -7.71 8.37
C SER A 59 -0.21 -7.50 7.86
N ILE A 60 -0.43 -6.41 7.14
CA ILE A 60 -1.74 -5.95 6.65
C ILE A 60 -1.74 -5.73 5.13
N GLU A 61 -2.93 -5.66 4.55
CA GLU A 61 -3.15 -5.09 3.22
C GLU A 61 -3.53 -3.62 3.35
N LEU A 62 -2.62 -2.73 2.89
CA LEU A 62 -2.78 -1.29 3.01
C LEU A 62 -3.05 -0.66 1.65
N THR A 63 -4.06 0.18 1.58
CA THR A 63 -4.33 1.04 0.43
C THR A 63 -4.23 2.49 0.86
N LEU A 64 -3.37 3.27 0.20
CA LEU A 64 -3.24 4.71 0.40
C LEU A 64 -4.03 5.45 -0.66
N VAL A 65 -4.93 6.35 -0.25
CA VAL A 65 -5.83 7.09 -1.15
C VAL A 65 -5.67 8.59 -0.90
N LYS A 66 -5.29 9.34 -1.92
CA LYS A 66 -5.18 10.80 -1.80
C LYS A 66 -6.56 11.45 -1.81
N LEU A 67 -6.84 12.26 -0.81
CA LEU A 67 -8.08 13.04 -0.72
C LEU A 67 -8.15 14.13 -1.80
N LYS A 68 -9.36 14.37 -2.29
CA LYS A 68 -9.66 15.51 -3.18
C LYS A 68 -9.92 16.71 -2.29
N SER A 69 -9.02 17.57 -2.05
CA SER A 69 -9.03 18.84 -1.30
C SER A 69 -10.03 19.02 -0.13
N ASN A 70 -9.56 19.58 0.99
CA ASN A 70 -10.31 20.06 2.18
C ASN A 70 -11.08 19.03 3.02
N GLU A 71 -10.91 17.74 2.77
CA GLU A 71 -11.45 16.72 3.67
C GLU A 71 -10.45 16.39 4.79
N ALA A 72 -10.97 16.10 5.99
CA ALA A 72 -10.13 15.61 7.08
C ALA A 72 -9.64 14.19 6.78
N PRO A 73 -8.36 13.86 7.06
CA PRO A 73 -7.85 12.52 6.91
C PRO A 73 -8.64 11.50 7.75
N TYR A 74 -8.76 10.30 7.25
CA TYR A 74 -9.41 9.21 7.98
C TYR A 74 -8.85 7.85 7.58
N VAL A 75 -9.06 6.87 8.43
CA VAL A 75 -8.75 5.46 8.16
C VAL A 75 -10.03 4.63 8.14
N VAL A 76 -10.08 3.67 7.24
CA VAL A 76 -11.11 2.62 7.22
C VAL A 76 -10.39 1.28 7.32
N TYR A 77 -10.75 0.47 8.31
CA TYR A 77 -10.12 -0.84 8.47
C TYR A 77 -11.14 -1.93 8.77
N ASP A 78 -10.83 -3.12 8.32
CA ASP A 78 -11.60 -4.33 8.56
C ASP A 78 -10.67 -5.44 9.08
N THR A 79 -10.86 -5.81 10.33
CA THR A 79 -10.10 -6.87 10.99
C THR A 79 -10.70 -8.26 10.76
N LYS A 80 -11.69 -8.37 9.87
CA LYS A 80 -12.43 -9.61 9.57
C LYS A 80 -13.05 -10.25 10.82
N GLY A 81 -13.68 -9.40 11.65
CA GLY A 81 -14.44 -9.82 12.83
C GLY A 81 -13.63 -10.26 14.06
N ALA A 82 -12.34 -10.47 13.89
CA ALA A 82 -11.48 -10.88 14.99
C ALA A 82 -10.40 -9.82 15.28
N TYR A 83 -10.04 -9.63 16.56
CA TYR A 83 -8.82 -8.91 16.95
C TYR A 83 -8.79 -7.38 16.78
N THR A 84 -9.94 -6.71 16.74
CA THR A 84 -10.02 -5.23 16.69
C THR A 84 -9.18 -4.56 17.78
N SER A 85 -9.07 -5.16 18.95
CA SER A 85 -8.26 -4.64 20.06
C SER A 85 -6.73 -4.76 19.86
N LYS A 86 -6.28 -5.42 18.81
CA LYS A 86 -4.86 -5.60 18.50
C LYS A 86 -4.38 -4.69 17.36
N PHE A 87 -5.31 -4.11 16.62
CA PHE A 87 -5.05 -3.11 15.59
C PHE A 87 -5.04 -1.70 16.21
N SER A 88 -4.13 -0.86 15.78
CA SER A 88 -4.02 0.53 16.21
C SER A 88 -3.62 1.41 15.04
N ALA A 89 -4.32 2.52 14.85
CA ALA A 89 -4.01 3.57 13.88
C ALA A 89 -4.10 4.93 14.61
N VAL A 90 -2.96 5.49 15.00
CA VAL A 90 -2.91 6.71 15.84
C VAL A 90 -1.95 7.71 15.24
N VAL A 91 -2.37 8.97 15.15
CA VAL A 91 -1.51 10.08 14.74
C VAL A 91 -0.73 10.61 15.94
N ASP A 92 0.59 10.66 15.81
CA ASP A 92 1.47 11.39 16.72
C ASP A 92 1.49 12.86 16.29
N ASP A 93 0.80 13.71 17.04
CA ASP A 93 0.64 15.12 16.70
C ASP A 93 1.95 15.93 16.73
N LYS A 94 2.98 15.45 17.41
CA LYS A 94 4.29 16.12 17.47
C LYS A 94 5.09 15.89 16.20
N SER A 95 5.15 14.64 15.73
CA SER A 95 5.87 14.25 14.52
C SER A 95 5.01 14.30 13.25
N LYS A 96 3.69 14.54 13.39
CA LYS A 96 2.72 14.45 12.29
C LYS A 96 2.77 13.12 11.56
N THR A 97 2.97 12.03 12.30
CA THR A 97 3.11 10.67 11.78
C THR A 97 1.89 9.83 12.15
N LEU A 98 1.22 9.26 11.17
CA LEU A 98 0.23 8.20 11.39
C LEU A 98 0.97 6.89 11.63
N LYS A 99 0.86 6.36 12.84
CA LYS A 99 1.42 5.06 13.24
C LYS A 99 0.35 3.98 13.14
N ILE A 100 0.60 2.96 12.32
CA ILE A 100 -0.26 1.79 12.18
C ILE A 100 0.49 0.57 12.67
N SER A 101 -0.09 -0.13 13.62
CA SER A 101 0.47 -1.36 14.15
C SER A 101 -0.62 -2.38 14.42
N GLU A 102 -0.27 -3.65 14.25
CA GLU A 102 -1.13 -4.78 14.60
C GLU A 102 -0.31 -5.87 15.28
N ARG A 103 -0.79 -6.36 16.40
CA ARG A 103 -0.13 -7.46 17.09
C ARG A 103 -0.28 -8.74 16.28
N ASN A 104 0.84 -9.33 15.87
CA ASN A 104 0.85 -10.60 15.16
C ASN A 104 0.18 -11.71 15.99
N ASP A 105 -0.70 -12.48 15.35
CA ASP A 105 -1.30 -13.68 15.90
C ASP A 105 -1.11 -14.83 14.93
N PRO A 106 -0.22 -15.81 15.25
CA PRO A 106 0.08 -16.92 14.33
C PRO A 106 -1.11 -17.87 14.09
N LYS A 107 -2.20 -17.72 14.84
CA LYS A 107 -3.43 -18.51 14.67
C LYS A 107 -4.45 -17.83 13.75
N ARG A 108 -4.14 -16.61 13.30
CA ARG A 108 -5.04 -15.84 12.46
C ARG A 108 -4.88 -16.24 11.00
N GLU A 109 -5.97 -16.59 10.34
CA GLU A 109 -6.02 -16.94 8.92
C GLU A 109 -6.31 -15.73 8.02
N SER A 110 -7.07 -14.76 8.53
CA SER A 110 -7.46 -13.56 7.78
C SER A 110 -6.46 -12.40 7.96
N ILE A 111 -6.29 -11.58 6.92
CA ILE A 111 -5.45 -10.40 6.93
C ILE A 111 -6.31 -9.15 7.12
N THR A 112 -5.88 -8.21 7.98
CA THR A 112 -6.55 -6.92 8.12
C THR A 112 -6.40 -6.10 6.86
N GLU A 113 -7.51 -5.59 6.34
CA GLU A 113 -7.54 -4.64 5.24
C GLU A 113 -7.66 -3.22 5.79
N VAL A 114 -6.79 -2.33 5.33
CA VAL A 114 -6.73 -0.94 5.79
C VAL A 114 -6.71 0.00 4.59
N LYS A 115 -7.59 1.02 4.61
CA LYS A 115 -7.54 2.14 3.67
C LYS A 115 -7.28 3.43 4.44
N VAL A 116 -6.17 4.09 4.10
CA VAL A 116 -5.81 5.39 4.67
C VAL A 116 -6.06 6.48 3.65
N TYR A 117 -6.88 7.43 4.02
CA TYR A 117 -7.19 8.61 3.22
C TYR A 117 -6.37 9.80 3.73
N PHE A 118 -5.49 10.34 2.89
CA PHE A 118 -4.52 11.35 3.27
C PHE A 118 -4.59 12.59 2.36
N SER A 119 -4.17 13.73 2.88
CA SER A 119 -4.09 14.99 2.10
C SER A 119 -2.72 15.13 1.42
N GLU A 120 -1.65 14.91 2.17
CA GLU A 120 -0.26 15.03 1.70
C GLU A 120 0.61 14.01 2.43
N LEU A 121 1.59 13.43 1.72
CA LEU A 121 2.63 12.59 2.31
C LEU A 121 4.00 13.04 1.82
N THR A 122 4.92 13.18 2.76
CA THR A 122 6.35 13.46 2.56
C THR A 122 7.21 12.29 2.99
N ASP A 123 6.72 11.45 3.91
CA ASP A 123 7.46 10.33 4.47
C ASP A 123 6.59 9.08 4.55
N ILE A 124 7.10 7.96 4.02
CA ILE A 124 6.43 6.67 4.01
C ILE A 124 7.40 5.61 4.55
N HIS A 125 7.09 5.04 5.71
CA HIS A 125 7.80 3.93 6.32
C HIS A 125 6.88 2.72 6.39
N ILE A 126 7.25 1.62 5.74
CA ILE A 126 6.43 0.42 5.69
C ILE A 126 7.28 -0.82 5.97
N SER A 127 6.86 -1.56 6.98
CA SER A 127 7.41 -2.85 7.36
C SER A 127 6.30 -3.90 7.35
N LYS A 128 6.55 -5.07 6.75
CA LYS A 128 5.69 -6.26 6.71
C LYS A 128 4.37 -6.13 5.93
N ALA A 129 3.95 -4.92 5.55
CA ALA A 129 2.67 -4.69 4.88
C ALA A 129 2.75 -4.86 3.36
N ARG A 130 1.61 -5.23 2.77
CA ARG A 130 1.39 -5.14 1.32
C ARG A 130 0.67 -3.84 1.03
N THR A 131 1.39 -2.90 0.41
CA THR A 131 0.89 -1.54 0.22
C THR A 131 0.75 -1.18 -1.24
N LYS A 132 -0.38 -0.57 -1.58
CA LYS A 132 -0.61 0.08 -2.88
C LYS A 132 -1.12 1.50 -2.69
N VAL A 133 -0.78 2.37 -3.61
CA VAL A 133 -1.35 3.73 -3.70
C VAL A 133 -2.41 3.74 -4.80
N GLU A 134 -3.61 4.19 -4.48
CA GLU A 134 -4.67 4.43 -5.48
C GLU A 134 -4.53 5.84 -6.07
N GLY A 135 -4.38 5.90 -7.39
CA GLY A 135 -4.10 7.13 -8.13
C GLY A 135 -2.62 7.50 -8.08
N THR A 136 -2.31 8.71 -8.54
CA THR A 136 -0.93 9.20 -8.61
C THR A 136 -0.54 9.90 -7.32
N LEU A 137 0.56 9.46 -6.72
CA LEU A 137 1.17 10.10 -5.55
C LEU A 137 1.95 11.33 -6.00
N THR A 138 1.49 12.50 -5.63
CA THR A 138 2.11 13.78 -6.00
C THR A 138 2.68 14.47 -4.76
N SER A 139 3.95 14.86 -4.82
CA SER A 139 4.65 15.63 -3.80
C SER A 139 5.81 16.40 -4.42
N GLN A 140 6.35 17.39 -3.71
CA GLN A 140 7.63 18.01 -4.10
C GLN A 140 8.80 17.09 -3.76
N ILE A 141 8.83 16.60 -2.53
CA ILE A 141 9.88 15.71 -2.03
C ILE A 141 9.17 14.59 -1.25
N ILE A 142 9.63 13.35 -1.47
CA ILE A 142 9.11 12.20 -0.72
C ILE A 142 10.21 11.22 -0.36
N ASP A 143 10.24 10.81 0.89
CA ASP A 143 11.11 9.77 1.42
C ASP A 143 10.32 8.48 1.62
N VAL A 144 10.79 7.37 1.03
CA VAL A 144 10.12 6.07 1.07
C VAL A 144 11.08 5.02 1.60
N TYR A 145 10.71 4.37 2.71
CA TYR A 145 11.48 3.33 3.40
C TYR A 145 10.64 2.06 3.48
N ILE A 146 11.09 0.98 2.85
CA ILE A 146 10.37 -0.28 2.77
C ILE A 146 11.25 -1.40 3.28
N SER A 147 10.76 -2.17 4.26
CA SER A 147 11.55 -3.22 4.92
C SER A 147 10.72 -4.48 5.28
N ASP A 148 11.41 -5.54 5.66
CA ASP A 148 10.86 -6.73 6.31
C ASP A 148 9.75 -7.45 5.53
N ASP A 149 10.08 -7.92 4.34
CA ASP A 149 9.17 -8.64 3.41
C ASP A 149 7.97 -7.79 2.93
N ALA A 150 8.04 -6.46 3.07
CA ALA A 150 6.96 -5.58 2.62
C ALA A 150 6.92 -5.45 1.10
N THR A 151 5.74 -5.14 0.57
CA THR A 151 5.57 -4.75 -0.83
C THR A 151 4.98 -3.35 -0.94
N PHE A 152 5.48 -2.56 -1.90
CA PHE A 152 4.98 -1.22 -2.16
C PHE A 152 4.82 -0.98 -3.67
N THR A 153 3.64 -0.55 -4.09
CA THR A 153 3.34 -0.22 -5.48
C THR A 153 2.69 1.14 -5.57
N ALA A 154 3.26 2.04 -6.38
CA ALA A 154 2.75 3.39 -6.57
C ALA A 154 3.01 3.91 -7.99
N ASP A 155 2.07 4.69 -8.50
CA ASP A 155 2.29 5.63 -9.58
C ASP A 155 2.64 6.98 -8.97
N VAL A 156 3.74 7.62 -9.40
CA VAL A 156 4.26 8.84 -8.77
C VAL A 156 4.48 9.96 -9.79
N ASP A 157 4.21 11.18 -9.36
CA ASP A 157 4.58 12.42 -10.05
C ASP A 157 5.16 13.38 -9.02
N VAL A 158 6.48 13.29 -8.83
CA VAL A 158 7.19 14.00 -7.75
C VAL A 158 8.44 14.67 -8.31
N LEU A 159 8.93 15.71 -7.63
CA LEU A 159 10.19 16.35 -8.04
C LEU A 159 11.40 15.53 -7.58
N ASP A 160 11.41 15.10 -6.33
CA ASP A 160 12.53 14.34 -5.74
C ASP A 160 12.00 13.16 -4.92
N ILE A 161 12.57 11.97 -5.17
CA ILE A 161 12.23 10.77 -4.41
C ILE A 161 13.50 10.12 -3.84
N LYS A 162 13.50 9.92 -2.53
CA LYS A 162 14.48 9.07 -1.87
C LYS A 162 13.83 7.73 -1.53
N LEU A 163 14.46 6.65 -1.96
CA LEU A 163 13.96 5.29 -1.78
C LEU A 163 15.00 4.45 -1.05
N VAL A 164 14.61 3.81 0.04
CA VAL A 164 15.41 2.81 0.75
C VAL A 164 14.62 1.52 0.86
N VAL A 165 15.15 0.44 0.29
CA VAL A 165 14.46 -0.86 0.28
C VAL A 165 15.37 -1.94 0.85
N SER A 166 14.87 -2.71 1.80
CA SER A 166 15.65 -3.74 2.48
C SER A 166 14.80 -4.96 2.87
N GLY A 167 15.42 -5.99 3.41
CA GLY A 167 14.73 -7.08 4.09
C GLY A 167 13.84 -7.95 3.18
N LYS A 168 14.29 -8.29 1.96
CA LYS A 168 13.54 -9.08 0.95
C LYS A 168 12.26 -8.39 0.43
N SER A 169 12.16 -7.10 0.65
CA SER A 169 11.01 -6.31 0.20
C SER A 169 11.01 -6.10 -1.30
N ARG A 170 9.86 -5.77 -1.83
CA ARG A 170 9.66 -5.49 -3.25
C ARG A 170 8.96 -4.15 -3.46
N VAL A 171 9.54 -3.30 -4.29
CA VAL A 171 8.97 -2.00 -4.67
C VAL A 171 8.77 -1.92 -6.17
N VAL A 172 7.62 -1.43 -6.59
CA VAL A 172 7.31 -1.11 -7.99
C VAL A 172 6.85 0.34 -8.07
N LEU A 173 7.60 1.16 -8.81
CA LEU A 173 7.24 2.56 -9.06
C LEU A 173 7.03 2.80 -10.55
N THR A 174 6.00 3.55 -10.88
CA THR A 174 5.69 4.03 -12.23
C THR A 174 5.50 5.54 -12.23
N GLY A 175 5.46 6.17 -13.41
CA GLY A 175 5.21 7.61 -13.53
C GLY A 175 6.47 8.42 -13.78
N ASN A 176 6.62 9.58 -13.13
CA ASN A 176 7.71 10.51 -13.39
C ASN A 176 8.32 11.08 -12.11
N THR A 177 9.63 11.30 -12.14
CA THR A 177 10.34 12.11 -11.16
C THR A 177 11.54 12.84 -11.81
N HIS A 178 11.94 13.98 -11.30
CA HIS A 178 13.16 14.61 -11.78
C HIS A 178 14.39 13.95 -11.16
N TYR A 179 14.39 13.76 -9.86
CA TYR A 179 15.55 13.25 -9.13
C TYR A 179 15.16 12.01 -8.34
N GLN A 180 15.99 10.97 -8.45
CA GLN A 180 15.85 9.76 -7.67
C GLN A 180 17.15 9.42 -6.97
N SER A 181 17.08 9.16 -5.67
CA SER A 181 18.14 8.52 -4.89
C SER A 181 17.61 7.20 -4.32
N ALA A 182 18.20 6.07 -4.73
CA ALA A 182 17.71 4.75 -4.35
C ALA A 182 18.83 3.90 -3.74
N ASN A 183 18.58 3.38 -2.53
CA ASN A 183 19.44 2.44 -1.83
C ASN A 183 18.71 1.10 -1.65
N ILE A 184 19.18 0.05 -2.33
CA ILE A 184 18.52 -1.24 -2.36
C ILE A 184 19.44 -2.31 -1.76
N TYR A 185 18.97 -2.94 -0.69
CA TYR A 185 19.74 -3.90 0.08
C TYR A 185 18.94 -5.19 0.30
N THR A 186 19.39 -6.31 -0.23
CA THR A 186 18.69 -7.61 -0.12
C THR A 186 17.21 -7.52 -0.50
N ALA A 187 16.89 -6.82 -1.61
CA ALA A 187 15.52 -6.49 -2.00
C ALA A 187 15.40 -6.36 -3.52
N GLU A 188 14.19 -6.16 -4.01
CA GLU A 188 13.90 -5.93 -5.41
C GLU A 188 13.24 -4.56 -5.60
N TYR A 189 13.78 -3.80 -6.54
CA TYR A 189 13.18 -2.54 -6.99
C TYR A 189 12.92 -2.58 -8.49
N ASP A 190 11.69 -2.31 -8.90
CA ASP A 190 11.29 -2.15 -10.30
C ASP A 190 10.80 -0.72 -10.55
N GLY A 191 11.70 0.12 -11.08
CA GLY A 191 11.44 1.46 -11.59
C GLY A 191 11.60 1.55 -13.10
N SER A 192 11.47 0.43 -13.83
CA SER A 192 11.60 0.40 -15.29
C SER A 192 10.56 1.27 -16.01
N ALA A 193 9.39 1.46 -15.39
CA ALA A 193 8.31 2.33 -15.87
C ALA A 193 8.28 3.71 -15.15
N LEU A 194 9.28 4.02 -14.32
CA LEU A 194 9.47 5.33 -13.72
C LEU A 194 10.47 6.14 -14.55
N SER A 195 10.02 7.15 -15.27
CA SER A 195 10.90 8.05 -16.01
C SER A 195 11.56 9.03 -15.05
N THR A 196 12.90 9.06 -15.05
CA THR A 196 13.68 9.99 -14.22
C THR A 196 14.63 10.84 -15.07
N ILE A 197 14.85 12.10 -14.70
CA ILE A 197 15.90 12.93 -15.32
C ILE A 197 17.26 12.47 -14.81
N SER A 198 17.43 12.35 -13.49
CA SER A 198 18.67 11.92 -12.87
C SER A 198 18.41 10.87 -11.78
N THR A 199 19.14 9.76 -11.85
CA THR A 199 19.07 8.69 -10.86
C THR A 199 20.47 8.43 -10.28
N ASN A 200 20.54 8.38 -8.95
CA ASN A 200 21.62 7.79 -8.19
C ASN A 200 21.12 6.51 -7.53
N VAL A 201 21.69 5.35 -7.86
CA VAL A 201 21.26 4.05 -7.35
C VAL A 201 22.43 3.25 -6.79
N GLU A 202 22.33 2.87 -5.53
CA GLU A 202 23.27 1.96 -4.86
C GLU A 202 22.57 0.64 -4.53
N VAL A 203 23.15 -0.48 -5.01
CA VAL A 203 22.53 -1.81 -4.88
C VAL A 203 23.54 -2.81 -4.32
N SER A 204 23.15 -3.57 -3.32
CA SER A 204 24.06 -4.53 -2.68
C SER A 204 23.35 -5.77 -2.14
N HIS A 205 24.15 -6.81 -1.83
CA HIS A 205 23.68 -8.07 -1.23
C HIS A 205 22.65 -8.82 -2.07
N ASN A 206 23.03 -9.14 -3.31
CA ASN A 206 22.21 -9.84 -4.31
C ASN A 206 20.86 -9.15 -4.61
N ALA A 207 20.74 -7.87 -4.29
CA ALA A 207 19.57 -7.09 -4.64
C ALA A 207 19.55 -6.77 -6.14
N VAL A 208 18.36 -6.52 -6.67
CA VAL A 208 18.14 -6.15 -8.07
C VAL A 208 17.39 -4.84 -8.16
N ALA A 209 17.93 -3.88 -8.90
CA ALA A 209 17.25 -2.63 -9.21
C ALA A 209 17.09 -2.44 -10.72
N LYS A 210 15.87 -2.14 -11.16
CA LYS A 210 15.57 -1.73 -12.52
C LYS A 210 15.29 -0.23 -12.53
N VAL A 211 15.98 0.52 -13.41
CA VAL A 211 15.89 1.98 -13.46
C VAL A 211 15.75 2.49 -14.88
N ASN A 212 15.18 3.67 -15.04
CA ASN A 212 14.97 4.31 -16.34
C ASN A 212 15.30 5.81 -16.26
N ALA A 213 16.60 6.14 -16.34
CA ALA A 213 17.12 7.49 -16.27
C ALA A 213 17.43 8.04 -17.67
N VAL A 214 16.97 9.25 -17.97
CA VAL A 214 17.09 9.85 -19.31
C VAL A 214 18.40 10.63 -19.47
N GLU A 215 18.76 11.48 -18.51
CA GLU A 215 19.94 12.33 -18.65
C GLU A 215 21.15 11.79 -17.89
N ARG A 216 20.97 11.40 -16.61
CA ARG A 216 22.09 10.98 -15.76
C ARG A 216 21.76 9.74 -14.97
N LEU A 217 22.61 8.73 -15.07
CA LEU A 217 22.59 7.55 -14.21
C LEU A 217 23.94 7.41 -13.49
N GLU A 218 23.92 7.46 -12.17
CA GLU A 218 25.00 7.03 -11.31
C GLU A 218 24.60 5.73 -10.65
N ALA A 219 25.26 4.63 -11.03
CA ALA A 219 24.93 3.30 -10.57
C ALA A 219 26.13 2.68 -9.85
N LYS A 220 25.89 2.20 -8.64
CA LYS A 220 26.88 1.51 -7.83
C LYS A 220 26.36 0.15 -7.40
N THR A 221 27.18 -0.90 -7.63
CA THR A 221 26.83 -2.27 -7.26
C THR A 221 27.91 -2.90 -6.39
N ALA A 222 27.48 -3.75 -5.45
CA ALA A 222 28.37 -4.53 -4.61
C ALA A 222 27.74 -5.89 -4.27
N THR A 223 28.56 -6.87 -3.93
CA THR A 223 28.14 -8.15 -3.33
C THR A 223 27.07 -8.87 -4.17
N GLY A 224 27.37 -9.09 -5.46
CA GLY A 224 26.50 -9.84 -6.38
C GLY A 224 25.22 -9.13 -6.82
N ALA A 225 25.06 -7.85 -6.53
CA ALA A 225 23.86 -7.10 -6.88
C ALA A 225 23.82 -6.69 -8.35
N GLN A 226 22.63 -6.36 -8.87
CA GLN A 226 22.42 -6.01 -10.26
C GLN A 226 21.66 -4.69 -10.40
N VAL A 227 22.13 -3.82 -11.31
CA VAL A 227 21.39 -2.66 -11.84
C VAL A 227 21.09 -2.90 -13.30
N LEU A 228 19.80 -2.93 -13.65
CA LEU A 228 19.30 -3.05 -15.03
C LEU A 228 18.75 -1.68 -15.45
N TYR A 229 19.30 -1.08 -16.52
CA TYR A 229 18.81 0.21 -16.99
C TYR A 229 18.25 0.12 -18.42
N TYR A 230 17.11 0.79 -18.65
CA TYR A 230 16.30 0.62 -19.87
C TYR A 230 16.55 1.70 -20.92
N THR A 231 16.84 2.92 -20.49
CA THR A 231 17.19 4.02 -21.41
C THR A 231 18.69 4.28 -21.35
N GLN A 232 19.31 4.61 -22.49
CA GLN A 232 20.70 5.05 -22.52
C GLN A 232 20.79 6.50 -22.00
N PRO A 233 21.31 6.76 -20.81
CA PRO A 233 21.43 8.12 -20.31
C PRO A 233 22.54 8.89 -21.05
N VAL A 234 22.43 10.20 -21.07
CA VAL A 234 23.49 11.09 -21.63
C VAL A 234 24.79 10.96 -20.83
N ILE A 235 24.68 10.84 -19.51
CA ILE A 235 25.81 10.64 -18.60
C ILE A 235 25.59 9.36 -17.83
N LEU A 236 26.49 8.39 -18.03
CA LEU A 236 26.54 7.15 -17.25
C LEU A 236 27.81 7.13 -16.40
N ARG A 237 27.65 7.01 -15.10
CA ARG A 237 28.72 6.70 -14.16
C ARG A 237 28.40 5.36 -13.49
N SER A 238 29.30 4.41 -13.62
CA SER A 238 29.12 3.08 -13.08
C SER A 238 30.31 2.70 -12.20
N GLU A 239 30.02 2.16 -11.03
CA GLU A 239 30.99 1.64 -10.07
C GLU A 239 30.59 0.24 -9.65
N VAL A 240 31.50 -0.72 -9.82
CA VAL A 240 31.35 -2.08 -9.30
C VAL A 240 32.35 -2.25 -8.16
N ALA A 241 31.84 -2.32 -6.94
CA ALA A 241 32.67 -2.45 -5.74
C ALA A 241 33.08 -3.91 -5.45
N LEU A 242 33.74 -4.13 -4.32
CA LEU A 242 34.24 -5.44 -3.90
C LEU A 242 33.14 -6.52 -3.91
N PHE A 243 33.55 -7.74 -4.28
CA PHE A 243 32.72 -8.94 -4.40
C PHE A 243 31.70 -8.92 -5.57
N GLY A 244 31.95 -8.10 -6.56
CA GLY A 244 31.23 -8.14 -7.81
C GLY A 244 29.82 -7.52 -7.74
N GLY A 245 29.23 -7.44 -8.90
CA GLY A 245 27.92 -6.94 -9.22
C GLY A 245 27.87 -6.64 -10.71
N GLU A 246 26.70 -6.35 -11.23
CA GLU A 246 26.52 -6.11 -12.65
C GLU A 246 25.70 -4.86 -12.89
N ILE A 247 26.09 -4.07 -13.91
CA ILE A 247 25.32 -2.93 -14.40
C ILE A 247 25.06 -3.17 -15.88
N ILE A 248 23.82 -3.50 -16.22
CA ILE A 248 23.45 -4.06 -17.53
C ILE A 248 22.41 -3.16 -18.19
N ARG A 249 22.63 -2.88 -19.47
CA ARG A 249 21.63 -2.24 -20.32
C ARG A 249 20.67 -3.32 -20.88
N MET A 250 19.37 -3.05 -20.78
CA MET A 250 18.31 -3.90 -21.27
C MET A 250 17.84 -3.48 -22.67
#